data_9737bbcbb1496d8a6fd08f5a0a75e632
#
_entry.id   9737bbcbb1496d8a6fd08f5a0a75e632
#
_cell.length_a   1.000
_cell.length_b   1.000
_cell.length_c   1.000
_cell.angle_alpha   90.00
_cell.angle_beta   90.00
_cell.angle_gamma   90.00
#
_symmetry.space_group_name_H-M   'P 1'
#
loop_
_entity.id
_entity.type
_entity.pdbx_description
1 polymer ?
#
loop_
_entity_poly.entity_id
_entity_poly.type
_entity_poly.pdbx_seq_one_letter_code
_entity_poly.pdbx_strand_id
1 'polypeptide(L)'
;MTTANIDAFIVAGGLSPWLKSYAGTEHRCLAPLGDKRLIDYIIAALQGSGRIRRIVVAARPEALALLEGTLQADVLLCEAAG
;
A
#
# COMPACT_ATOMS: atom_id res chain seq x y z
N MET A 1 -27.20 11.97 -2.15
CA MET A 1 -25.82 12.09 -1.67
C MET A 1 -25.17 10.72 -1.66
N THR A 2 -23.99 10.63 -2.23
CA THR A 2 -23.27 9.36 -2.28
C THR A 2 -22.48 9.15 -1.01
N THR A 3 -22.73 8.04 -0.33
CA THR A 3 -21.99 7.68 0.88
C THR A 3 -20.90 6.68 0.52
N ALA A 4 -19.71 6.90 1.03
CA ALA A 4 -18.61 5.96 0.84
C ALA A 4 -18.93 4.65 1.56
N ASN A 5 -19.12 3.56 0.79
CA ASN A 5 -19.54 2.27 1.34
C ASN A 5 -18.75 1.10 0.75
N ILE A 6 -17.69 1.38 0.01
CA ILE A 6 -16.85 0.36 -0.62
C ILE A 6 -15.55 0.27 0.15
N ASP A 7 -15.17 -0.94 0.56
CA ASP A 7 -13.87 -1.20 1.15
C ASP A 7 -12.90 -1.62 0.05
N ALA A 8 -11.72 -1.03 0.05
CA ALA A 8 -10.66 -1.38 -0.89
C ALA A 8 -9.66 -2.31 -0.20
N PHE A 9 -9.22 -3.32 -0.91
CA PHE A 9 -8.25 -4.27 -0.42
C PHE A 9 -7.07 -4.28 -1.38
N ILE A 10 -5.90 -3.81 -0.90
CA ILE A 10 -4.69 -3.75 -1.70
C ILE A 10 -3.82 -4.96 -1.35
N VAL A 11 -3.56 -5.81 -2.34
CA VAL A 11 -2.67 -6.95 -2.17
C VAL A 11 -1.26 -6.50 -2.54
N ALA A 12 -0.44 -6.26 -1.53
CA ALA A 12 0.88 -5.66 -1.69
C ALA A 12 2.02 -6.63 -1.38
N GLY A 13 1.77 -7.95 -1.49
CA GLY A 13 2.77 -8.96 -1.17
C GLY A 13 3.74 -9.31 -2.29
N GLY A 14 3.68 -8.60 -3.42
CA GLY A 14 4.53 -8.89 -4.57
C GLY A 14 6.01 -8.59 -4.33
N LEU A 15 6.87 -9.51 -4.78
CA LEU A 15 8.31 -9.37 -4.71
C LEU A 15 8.90 -9.36 -6.11
N SER A 16 9.90 -8.50 -6.31
CA SER A 16 10.69 -8.46 -7.52
C SER A 16 12.16 -8.36 -7.13
N PRO A 17 12.88 -9.48 -7.07
CA PRO A 17 14.27 -9.46 -6.59
C PRO A 17 15.19 -8.52 -7.37
N TRP A 18 14.96 -8.38 -8.68
CA TRP A 18 15.75 -7.46 -9.50
C TRP A 18 15.61 -6.00 -9.08
N LEU A 19 14.52 -5.67 -8.40
CA LEU A 19 14.23 -4.30 -8.01
C LEU A 19 15.20 -3.80 -6.92
N LYS A 20 15.77 -4.72 -6.15
CA LYS A 20 16.63 -4.37 -5.03
C LYS A 20 17.84 -3.53 -5.45
N SER A 21 18.40 -3.83 -6.61
CA SER A 21 19.57 -3.09 -7.11
C SER A 21 19.21 -1.66 -7.54
N TYR A 22 17.95 -1.40 -7.85
CA TYR A 22 17.50 -0.07 -8.26
C TYR A 22 16.89 0.74 -7.12
N ALA A 23 16.11 0.08 -6.29
CA ALA A 23 15.27 0.76 -5.31
C ALA A 23 15.65 0.47 -3.86
N GLY A 24 16.57 -0.44 -3.62
CA GLY A 24 16.94 -0.85 -2.27
C GLY A 24 15.95 -1.77 -1.60
N THR A 25 14.93 -2.21 -2.32
CA THR A 25 13.89 -3.09 -1.79
C THR A 25 13.39 -4.04 -2.86
N GLU A 26 13.01 -5.24 -2.46
CA GLU A 26 12.38 -6.22 -3.34
C GLU A 26 10.85 -6.08 -3.34
N HIS A 27 10.29 -5.35 -2.39
CA HIS A 27 8.84 -5.17 -2.29
C HIS A 27 8.36 -4.11 -3.27
N ARG A 28 7.55 -4.52 -4.25
CA ARG A 28 7.08 -3.62 -5.29
C ARG A 28 6.27 -2.45 -4.74
N CYS A 29 5.50 -2.68 -3.68
CA CYS A 29 4.70 -1.61 -3.10
C CYS A 29 5.55 -0.49 -2.48
N LEU A 30 6.80 -0.77 -2.14
CA LEU A 30 7.71 0.20 -1.55
C LEU A 30 8.61 0.87 -2.60
N ALA A 31 8.47 0.52 -3.88
CA ALA A 31 9.30 1.09 -4.94
C ALA A 31 9.12 2.61 -5.00
N PRO A 32 10.22 3.36 -4.98
CA PRO A 32 10.13 4.81 -5.03
C PRO A 32 9.73 5.30 -6.44
N LEU A 33 8.80 6.24 -6.48
CA LEU A 33 8.36 6.89 -7.70
C LEU A 33 8.34 8.39 -7.44
N GLY A 34 9.41 9.09 -7.82
CA GLY A 34 9.55 10.48 -7.45
C GLY A 34 9.78 10.61 -5.95
N ASP A 35 8.95 11.39 -5.28
CA ASP A 35 9.06 11.65 -3.85
C ASP A 35 8.19 10.72 -2.98
N LYS A 36 7.51 9.77 -3.61
CA LYS A 36 6.60 8.86 -2.91
C LYS A 36 6.84 7.43 -3.35
N ARG A 37 6.26 6.48 -2.60
CA ARG A 37 6.30 5.07 -2.95
C ARG A 37 5.10 4.71 -3.80
N LEU A 38 5.19 3.58 -4.51
CA LEU A 38 4.08 3.09 -5.33
C LEU A 38 2.79 2.96 -4.50
N ILE A 39 2.89 2.41 -3.29
CA ILE A 39 1.71 2.24 -2.42
C ILE A 39 1.05 3.58 -2.07
N ASP A 40 1.83 4.63 -1.92
CA ASP A 40 1.30 5.96 -1.58
C ASP A 40 0.42 6.51 -2.69
N TYR A 41 0.81 6.30 -3.95
CA TYR A 41 0.01 6.74 -5.10
C TYR A 41 -1.29 5.95 -5.21
N ILE A 42 -1.24 4.65 -4.94
CA ILE A 42 -2.43 3.80 -5.00
C ILE A 42 -3.44 4.23 -3.94
N ILE A 43 -2.97 4.45 -2.72
CA ILE A 43 -3.83 4.87 -1.62
C ILE A 43 -4.43 6.25 -1.92
N ALA A 44 -3.63 7.18 -2.41
CA ALA A 44 -4.12 8.52 -2.76
C ALA A 44 -5.19 8.47 -3.84
N ALA A 45 -5.02 7.61 -4.85
CA ALA A 45 -6.00 7.45 -5.91
C ALA A 45 -7.32 6.90 -5.37
N LEU A 46 -7.25 5.93 -4.46
CA LEU A 46 -8.46 5.36 -3.85
C LEU A 46 -9.18 6.38 -2.99
N GLN A 47 -8.45 7.12 -2.18
CA GLN A 47 -9.02 8.15 -1.33
C GLN A 47 -9.64 9.28 -2.16
N GLY A 48 -9.01 9.64 -3.27
CA GLY A 48 -9.50 10.67 -4.15
C GLY A 48 -10.77 10.31 -4.89
N SER A 49 -11.12 9.02 -4.97
CA SER A 49 -12.35 8.59 -5.65
C SER A 49 -13.61 9.02 -4.91
N GLY A 50 -13.53 9.24 -3.60
CA GLY A 50 -14.68 9.61 -2.78
C GLY A 50 -15.65 8.47 -2.50
N ARG A 51 -15.34 7.26 -2.95
CA ARG A 51 -16.23 6.09 -2.81
C ARG A 51 -15.72 5.05 -1.84
N ILE A 52 -14.46 5.18 -1.40
CA ILE A 52 -13.83 4.20 -0.56
C ILE A 52 -14.02 4.58 0.90
N ARG A 53 -14.62 3.66 1.65
CA ARG A 53 -14.84 3.84 3.07
C ARG A 53 -13.61 3.47 3.88
N ARG A 54 -12.96 2.38 3.51
CA ARG A 54 -11.85 1.82 4.25
C ARG A 54 -10.85 1.21 3.30
N ILE A 55 -9.56 1.36 3.62
CA ILE A 55 -8.50 0.76 2.83
C ILE A 55 -7.75 -0.22 3.73
N VAL A 56 -7.61 -1.46 3.25
CA VAL A 56 -6.84 -2.50 3.92
C VAL A 56 -5.68 -2.86 3.02
N VAL A 57 -4.47 -2.81 3.55
CA VAL A 57 -3.26 -3.19 2.82
C VAL A 57 -2.74 -4.50 3.39
N ALA A 58 -2.70 -5.52 2.55
CA ALA A 58 -2.14 -6.83 2.90
C ALA A 58 -0.72 -6.92 2.33
N ALA A 59 0.27 -7.09 3.19
CA ALA A 59 1.66 -7.12 2.77
C ALA A 59 2.44 -8.11 3.60
N ARG A 60 3.66 -8.43 3.15
CA ARG A 60 4.55 -9.32 3.89
C ARG A 60 5.04 -8.64 5.16
N PRO A 61 5.42 -9.43 6.20
CA PRO A 61 5.85 -8.84 7.48
C PRO A 61 6.96 -7.80 7.35
N GLU A 62 7.93 -8.01 6.45
CA GLU A 62 9.03 -7.08 6.26
C GLU A 62 8.52 -5.74 5.70
N ALA A 63 7.58 -5.80 4.77
CA ALA A 63 6.99 -4.59 4.21
C ALA A 63 6.09 -3.90 5.22
N LEU A 64 5.33 -4.66 6.00
CA LEU A 64 4.47 -4.10 7.05
C LEU A 64 5.28 -3.30 8.06
N ALA A 65 6.46 -3.81 8.45
CA ALA A 65 7.33 -3.11 9.40
C ALA A 65 7.76 -1.76 8.85
N LEU A 66 7.97 -1.66 7.54
CA LEU A 66 8.37 -0.41 6.89
C LEU A 66 7.19 0.53 6.64
N LEU A 67 5.99 -0.02 6.50
CA LEU A 67 4.79 0.77 6.27
C LEU A 67 4.20 1.31 7.57
N GLU A 68 4.40 0.59 8.67
CA GLU A 68 3.82 0.94 9.95
C GLU A 68 4.26 2.34 10.39
N GLY A 69 3.28 3.15 10.78
CA GLY A 69 3.54 4.52 11.20
C GLY A 69 3.76 5.52 10.07
N THR A 70 3.78 5.07 8.81
CA THR A 70 3.99 5.95 7.66
C THR A 70 2.73 6.22 6.85
N LEU A 71 1.65 5.48 7.13
CA LEU A 71 0.38 5.61 6.44
C LEU A 71 -0.64 6.33 7.33
N GLN A 72 -1.70 6.84 6.72
CA GLN A 72 -2.76 7.50 7.46
C GLN A 72 -3.49 6.52 8.38
N ALA A 73 -4.05 7.05 9.45
CA ALA A 73 -4.67 6.24 10.50
C ALA A 73 -5.89 5.43 10.02
N ASP A 74 -6.53 5.86 8.95
CA ASP A 74 -7.69 5.17 8.39
C ASP A 74 -7.31 4.00 7.47
N VAL A 75 -6.02 3.77 7.26
CA VAL A 75 -5.53 2.65 6.47
C VAL A 75 -5.14 1.52 7.41
N LEU A 76 -5.74 0.36 7.20
CA LEU A 76 -5.48 -0.83 8.01
C LEU A 76 -4.44 -1.71 7.35
N LEU A 77 -3.55 -2.27 8.16
CA LEU A 77 -2.52 -3.18 7.68
C LEU A 77 -2.85 -4.60 8.14
N CYS A 78 -2.62 -5.56 7.25
CA CYS A 78 -2.72 -6.97 7.61
C CYS A 78 -1.62 -7.75 6.91
N GLU A 79 -1.26 -8.90 7.49
CA GLU A 79 -0.21 -9.73 6.95
C GLU A 79 -0.73 -10.56 5.79
N ALA A 80 -0.02 -10.54 4.66
CA ALA A 80 -0.33 -11.38 3.52
C ALA A 80 0.33 -12.73 3.68
N ALA A 81 -0.44 -13.79 3.47
CA ALA A 81 0.10 -15.15 3.44
C ALA A 81 0.88 -15.33 2.15
N GLY A 82 2.03 -15.85 2.24
CA GLY A 82 2.77 -16.10 1.02
C GLY A 82 3.85 -16.29 0.55
#